data_0e02dac75cf4a446c6cc987c61aef9c2
#
_entry.id   0e02dac75cf4a446c6cc987c61aef9c2
#
_cell.length_a   1.000
_cell.length_b   1.000
_cell.length_c   1.000
_cell.angle_alpha   90.00
_cell.angle_beta   90.00
_cell.angle_gamma   90.00
#
_symmetry.space_group_name_H-M   'P 1'
#
loop_
_entity.id
_entity.type
_entity.pdbx_description
1 polymer ?
#
loop_
_entity_poly.entity_id
_entity_poly.type
_entity_poly.pdbx_seq_one_letter_code
_entity_poly.pdbx_strand_id
1 'polypeptide(L)'
;TWAVLSGAAPAKHAARAMSSVRAHLVRRASGVILLLTPPFDKTALDPGYIKGYIPGIRENGGQYTHAAAWVVLALTRQGSGDEAAELFHMLNPINHTRSASQVARYMTEPYAVAADVYDHPEHRGRGGLPITNTAPRIRHCPPCRSDRREARAGR
;
A
#
# COMPACT_ATOMS: atom_id res chain seq x y z
N THR A 1 11.69 11.08 2.93
CA THR A 1 12.54 9.93 2.51
C THR A 1 13.61 10.33 1.51
N TRP A 2 13.28 11.12 0.47
CA TRP A 2 14.25 11.52 -0.57
C TRP A 2 15.45 12.28 -0.02
N ALA A 3 15.28 13.15 0.97
CA ALA A 3 16.39 13.83 1.62
C ALA A 3 17.40 12.86 2.28
N VAL A 4 16.92 11.69 2.74
CA VAL A 4 17.76 10.60 3.26
C VAL A 4 18.41 9.83 2.12
N LEU A 5 17.64 9.44 1.10
CA LEU A 5 18.11 8.64 -0.02
C LEU A 5 19.13 9.35 -0.89
N SER A 6 18.98 10.65 -1.10
CA SER A 6 19.92 11.47 -1.86
C SER A 6 21.18 11.87 -1.07
N GLY A 7 21.16 11.71 0.25
CA GLY A 7 22.22 12.22 1.12
C GLY A 7 22.22 13.74 1.31
N ALA A 8 21.20 14.46 0.82
CA ALA A 8 21.10 15.90 0.90
C ALA A 8 20.84 16.43 2.32
N ALA A 9 20.22 15.62 3.19
CA ALA A 9 19.95 16.01 4.56
C ALA A 9 21.14 15.68 5.49
N PRO A 10 21.59 16.65 6.32
CA PRO A 10 22.50 16.35 7.42
C PRO A 10 21.96 15.20 8.30
N ALA A 11 22.83 14.36 8.86
CA ALA A 11 22.46 13.15 9.59
C ALA A 11 21.39 13.38 10.68
N LYS A 12 21.50 14.48 11.44
CA LYS A 12 20.53 14.86 12.47
C LYS A 12 19.13 15.13 11.90
N HIS A 13 19.05 15.81 10.76
CA HIS A 13 17.78 16.09 10.08
C HIS A 13 17.20 14.83 9.44
N ALA A 14 18.02 13.98 8.84
CA ALA A 14 17.63 12.70 8.33
C ALA A 14 17.02 11.80 9.41
N ALA A 15 17.67 11.68 10.56
CA ALA A 15 17.17 10.93 11.70
C ALA A 15 15.84 11.47 12.23
N ARG A 16 15.71 12.80 12.38
CA ARG A 16 14.46 13.44 12.80
C ARG A 16 13.32 13.22 11.80
N ALA A 17 13.61 13.34 10.50
CA ALA A 17 12.61 13.09 9.45
C ALA A 17 12.09 11.66 9.50
N MET A 18 12.97 10.66 9.66
CA MET A 18 12.53 9.27 9.75
C MET A 18 11.82 8.96 11.08
N SER A 19 12.18 9.61 12.18
CA SER A 19 11.40 9.55 13.42
C SER A 19 9.97 10.07 13.23
N SER A 20 9.81 11.18 12.50
CA SER A 20 8.49 11.73 12.16
C SER A 20 7.68 10.79 11.24
N VAL A 21 8.33 10.12 10.28
CA VAL A 21 7.68 9.08 9.45
C VAL A 21 7.12 7.96 10.33
N ARG A 22 7.93 7.45 11.26
CA ARG A 22 7.51 6.39 12.21
C ARG A 22 6.31 6.82 13.05
N ALA A 23 6.35 8.01 13.59
CA ALA A 23 5.33 8.52 14.50
C ALA A 23 4.00 8.86 13.80
N HIS A 24 4.08 9.40 12.59
CA HIS A 24 2.92 10.00 11.94
C HIS A 24 2.40 9.27 10.70
N LEU A 25 3.24 8.53 9.99
CA LEU A 25 2.85 7.90 8.72
C LEU A 25 2.72 6.38 8.80
N VAL A 26 3.48 5.70 9.68
CA VAL A 26 3.38 4.25 9.82
C VAL A 26 2.17 3.88 10.68
N ARG A 27 1.22 3.19 10.11
CA ARG A 27 -0.01 2.70 10.75
C ARG A 27 0.03 1.18 10.87
N ARG A 28 0.73 0.66 11.88
CA ARG A 28 0.91 -0.79 12.08
C ARG A 28 -0.41 -1.54 12.23
N ALA A 29 -1.38 -0.94 12.92
CA ALA A 29 -2.69 -1.55 13.14
C ALA A 29 -3.50 -1.77 11.85
N SER A 30 -3.35 -0.88 10.87
CA SER A 30 -4.01 -1.01 9.56
C SER A 30 -3.08 -1.55 8.47
N GLY A 31 -1.78 -1.76 8.77
CA GLY A 31 -0.82 -2.32 7.84
C GLY A 31 -0.49 -1.40 6.66
N VAL A 32 -0.49 -0.08 6.87
CA VAL A 32 -0.25 0.91 5.81
C VAL A 32 0.79 1.96 6.21
N ILE A 33 1.46 2.54 5.22
CA ILE A 33 2.36 3.68 5.37
C ILE A 33 1.77 4.84 4.58
N LEU A 34 1.25 5.83 5.27
CA LEU A 34 0.55 6.96 4.65
C LEU A 34 1.51 7.84 3.83
N LEU A 35 1.01 8.42 2.74
CA LEU A 35 1.75 9.39 1.96
C LEU A 35 1.90 10.72 2.71
N LEU A 36 0.83 11.16 3.34
CA LEU A 36 0.78 12.38 4.16
C LEU A 36 -0.29 12.26 5.26
N THR A 37 -0.17 13.11 6.30
CA THR A 37 -1.17 13.27 7.34
C THR A 37 -1.05 14.67 7.98
N PRO A 38 -2.16 15.36 8.35
CA PRO A 38 -3.54 15.00 8.04
C PRO A 38 -3.85 15.13 6.54
N PRO A 39 -4.91 14.49 6.04
CA PRO A 39 -5.35 14.67 4.66
C PRO A 39 -5.88 16.10 4.42
N PHE A 40 -5.89 16.52 3.16
CA PHE A 40 -6.40 17.82 2.76
C PHE A 40 -7.94 17.78 2.65
N ASP A 41 -8.64 18.19 3.69
CA ASP A 41 -10.10 18.34 3.71
C ASP A 41 -10.54 19.74 4.18
N LYS A 42 -9.80 20.33 5.12
CA LYS A 42 -10.13 21.59 5.81
C LYS A 42 -9.09 22.70 5.62
N THR A 43 -8.12 22.49 4.75
CA THR A 43 -7.08 23.51 4.51
C THR A 43 -7.64 24.73 3.78
N ALA A 44 -7.21 25.93 4.19
CA ALA A 44 -7.50 27.17 3.50
C ALA A 44 -6.68 27.34 2.21
N LEU A 45 -5.53 26.67 2.12
CA LEU A 45 -4.68 26.67 0.94
C LEU A 45 -5.20 25.65 -0.09
N ASP A 46 -5.06 25.97 -1.36
CA ASP A 46 -5.41 25.05 -2.44
C ASP A 46 -4.22 24.10 -2.74
N PRO A 47 -4.31 22.82 -2.38
CA PRO A 47 -3.28 21.83 -2.69
C PRO A 47 -3.40 21.27 -4.12
N GLY A 48 -4.24 21.87 -4.97
CA GLY A 48 -4.51 21.38 -6.31
C GLY A 48 -5.41 20.13 -6.32
N TYR A 49 -5.21 19.26 -7.32
CA TYR A 49 -6.09 18.10 -7.55
C TYR A 49 -6.18 17.11 -6.38
N ILE A 50 -5.19 17.08 -5.49
CA ILE A 50 -5.17 16.16 -4.34
C ILE A 50 -6.40 16.34 -3.45
N LYS A 51 -6.87 17.57 -3.28
CA LYS A 51 -8.09 17.89 -2.50
C LYS A 51 -9.37 17.25 -3.10
N GLY A 52 -9.35 16.89 -4.37
CA GLY A 52 -10.47 16.21 -5.03
C GLY A 52 -10.63 14.74 -4.61
N TYR A 53 -9.64 14.14 -3.97
CA TYR A 53 -9.77 12.80 -3.40
C TYR A 53 -10.32 12.86 -1.99
N ILE A 54 -11.18 11.90 -1.65
CA ILE A 54 -11.71 11.74 -0.29
C ILE A 54 -10.52 11.48 0.67
N PRO A 55 -10.52 12.09 1.90
CA PRO A 55 -9.52 11.83 2.91
C PRO A 55 -9.26 10.33 3.14
N GLY A 56 -7.98 9.93 3.14
CA GLY A 56 -7.56 8.54 3.28
C GLY A 56 -7.56 7.73 1.98
N ILE A 57 -7.83 8.36 0.84
CA ILE A 57 -7.84 7.69 -0.48
C ILE A 57 -6.76 8.29 -1.37
N ARG A 58 -6.03 7.41 -2.08
CA ARG A 58 -4.96 7.75 -3.02
C ARG A 58 -3.96 8.73 -2.40
N GLU A 59 -3.59 9.78 -3.13
CA GLU A 59 -2.60 10.76 -2.67
C GLU A 59 -3.10 11.61 -1.49
N ASN A 60 -4.41 11.61 -1.20
CA ASN A 60 -4.95 12.39 -0.08
C ASN A 60 -4.98 11.60 1.23
N GLY A 61 -3.82 11.17 1.71
CA GLY A 61 -3.66 10.53 3.01
C GLY A 61 -3.83 9.01 3.03
N GLY A 62 -3.99 8.37 1.85
CA GLY A 62 -3.83 6.92 1.71
C GLY A 62 -2.35 6.51 1.69
N GLN A 63 -2.08 5.20 1.60
CA GLN A 63 -0.76 4.70 1.24
C GLN A 63 -0.57 4.84 -0.26
N TYR A 64 0.52 5.46 -0.68
CA TYR A 64 1.01 5.39 -2.05
C TYR A 64 2.20 4.43 -2.04
N THR A 65 2.01 3.24 -2.59
CA THR A 65 2.94 2.11 -2.36
C THR A 65 4.35 2.39 -2.86
N HIS A 66 4.50 3.13 -3.96
CA HIS A 66 5.80 3.57 -4.45
C HIS A 66 6.55 4.43 -3.43
N ALA A 67 5.87 5.42 -2.84
CA ALA A 67 6.47 6.27 -1.80
C ALA A 67 6.73 5.49 -0.50
N ALA A 68 5.88 4.54 -0.16
CA ALA A 68 6.06 3.65 0.98
C ALA A 68 7.30 2.75 0.82
N ALA A 69 7.58 2.27 -0.39
CA ALA A 69 8.80 1.52 -0.69
C ALA A 69 10.08 2.37 -0.45
N TRP A 70 10.03 3.68 -0.71
CA TRP A 70 11.15 4.57 -0.40
C TRP A 70 11.39 4.73 1.10
N VAL A 71 10.37 4.56 1.94
CA VAL A 71 10.55 4.52 3.40
C VAL A 71 11.40 3.32 3.79
N VAL A 72 11.09 2.15 3.25
CA VAL A 72 11.86 0.91 3.47
C VAL A 72 13.32 1.11 3.06
N LEU A 73 13.56 1.64 1.86
CA LEU A 73 14.92 1.92 1.38
C LEU A 73 15.68 2.92 2.28
N ALA A 74 15.00 3.96 2.75
CA ALA A 74 15.60 4.96 3.64
C ALA A 74 16.01 4.35 4.99
N LEU A 75 15.18 3.47 5.56
CA LEU A 75 15.48 2.74 6.79
C LEU A 75 16.67 1.80 6.61
N THR A 76 16.72 1.08 5.49
CA THR A 76 17.86 0.21 5.15
C THR A 76 19.16 1.01 5.09
N ARG A 77 19.13 2.19 4.43
CA ARG A 77 20.32 3.07 4.38
C ARG A 77 20.74 3.63 5.72
N GLN A 78 19.83 3.77 6.67
CA GLN A 78 20.12 4.18 8.04
C GLN A 78 20.55 3.04 8.96
N GLY A 79 20.65 1.80 8.46
CA GLY A 79 21.03 0.63 9.25
C GLY A 79 19.88 0.06 10.09
N SER A 80 18.63 0.51 9.90
CA SER A 80 17.44 0.00 10.60
C SER A 80 16.86 -1.20 9.85
N GLY A 81 17.64 -2.28 9.68
CA GLY A 81 17.30 -3.43 8.85
C GLY A 81 16.05 -4.17 9.30
N ASP A 82 15.90 -4.43 10.59
CA ASP A 82 14.74 -5.14 11.16
C ASP A 82 13.44 -4.38 10.91
N GLU A 83 13.46 -3.06 11.13
CA GLU A 83 12.31 -2.22 10.87
C GLU A 83 12.01 -2.12 9.37
N ALA A 84 13.04 -2.03 8.54
CA ALA A 84 12.87 -2.05 7.09
C ALA A 84 12.20 -3.36 6.63
N ALA A 85 12.60 -4.51 7.19
CA ALA A 85 11.99 -5.81 6.92
C ALA A 85 10.53 -5.88 7.39
N GLU A 86 10.24 -5.36 8.60
CA GLU A 86 8.87 -5.25 9.12
C GLU A 86 7.98 -4.45 8.16
N LEU A 87 8.43 -3.25 7.76
CA LEU A 87 7.65 -2.39 6.88
C LEU A 87 7.52 -2.97 5.46
N PHE A 88 8.56 -3.60 4.94
CA PHE A 88 8.46 -4.32 3.67
C PHE A 88 7.42 -5.45 3.73
N HIS A 89 7.39 -6.18 4.87
CA HIS A 89 6.37 -7.20 5.11
C HIS A 89 4.95 -6.62 5.11
N MET A 90 4.75 -5.41 5.65
CA MET A 90 3.47 -4.70 5.59
C MET A 90 3.05 -4.35 4.15
N LEU A 91 4.00 -4.04 3.26
CA LEU A 91 3.70 -3.68 1.87
C LEU A 91 3.41 -4.87 0.97
N ASN A 92 3.79 -6.09 1.40
CA ASN A 92 3.68 -7.29 0.58
C ASN A 92 2.21 -7.71 0.42
N PRO A 93 1.66 -7.76 -0.82
CA PRO A 93 0.26 -8.11 -1.07
C PRO A 93 -0.12 -9.50 -0.55
N ILE A 94 0.81 -10.45 -0.49
CA ILE A 94 0.57 -11.78 0.09
C ILE A 94 0.09 -11.68 1.55
N ASN A 95 0.59 -10.69 2.30
CA ASN A 95 0.22 -10.51 3.70
C ASN A 95 -1.17 -9.85 3.86
N HIS A 96 -1.69 -9.25 2.81
CA HIS A 96 -3.05 -8.71 2.75
C HIS A 96 -4.09 -9.71 2.23
N THR A 97 -3.67 -10.92 1.87
CA THR A 97 -4.53 -11.93 1.20
C THR A 97 -4.42 -13.33 1.83
N ARG A 98 -4.06 -13.42 3.12
CA ARG A 98 -3.88 -14.71 3.83
C ARG A 98 -5.20 -15.39 4.22
N SER A 99 -6.31 -14.67 4.23
CA SER A 99 -7.64 -15.20 4.57
C SER A 99 -8.70 -14.66 3.60
N ALA A 100 -9.82 -15.35 3.49
CA ALA A 100 -10.93 -14.92 2.65
C ALA A 100 -11.42 -13.49 2.99
N SER A 101 -11.45 -13.13 4.28
CA SER A 101 -11.82 -11.78 4.72
C SER A 101 -10.80 -10.72 4.32
N GLN A 102 -9.51 -11.04 4.33
CA GLN A 102 -8.45 -10.15 3.86
C GLN A 102 -8.52 -9.96 2.34
N VAL A 103 -8.73 -11.05 1.58
CA VAL A 103 -8.93 -10.98 0.12
C VAL A 103 -10.12 -10.10 -0.23
N ALA A 104 -11.27 -10.30 0.46
CA ALA A 104 -12.47 -9.50 0.26
C ALA A 104 -12.27 -8.02 0.61
N ARG A 105 -11.37 -7.71 1.55
CA ARG A 105 -10.99 -6.34 1.93
C ARG A 105 -10.02 -5.71 0.96
N TYR A 106 -8.93 -6.42 0.65
CA TYR A 106 -7.86 -5.90 -0.22
C TYR A 106 -8.34 -5.71 -1.66
N MET A 107 -9.16 -6.60 -2.17
CA MET A 107 -9.82 -6.52 -3.49
C MET A 107 -8.86 -6.32 -4.68
N THR A 108 -7.62 -6.73 -4.51
CA THR A 108 -6.59 -6.70 -5.57
C THR A 108 -6.11 -8.13 -5.79
N GLU A 109 -5.65 -8.44 -6.99
CA GLU A 109 -5.12 -9.75 -7.32
C GLU A 109 -3.96 -10.12 -6.37
N PRO A 110 -3.84 -11.38 -5.91
CA PRO A 110 -2.88 -11.81 -4.89
C PRO A 110 -1.42 -11.52 -5.23
N TYR A 111 -1.09 -11.45 -6.52
CA TYR A 111 0.27 -11.23 -7.02
C TYR A 111 0.51 -9.79 -7.49
N ALA A 112 -0.52 -8.96 -7.47
CA ALA A 112 -0.42 -7.59 -7.92
C ALA A 112 -0.21 -6.66 -6.72
N VAL A 113 0.81 -5.81 -6.81
CA VAL A 113 1.01 -4.73 -5.85
C VAL A 113 0.05 -3.61 -6.18
N ALA A 114 -0.84 -3.26 -5.24
CA ALA A 114 -1.69 -2.10 -5.39
C ALA A 114 -0.85 -0.82 -5.44
N ALA A 115 -1.15 0.09 -6.36
CA ALA A 115 -0.50 1.39 -6.44
C ALA A 115 -0.76 2.21 -5.17
N ASP A 116 -1.95 2.05 -4.61
CA ASP A 116 -2.37 2.71 -3.38
C ASP A 116 -3.22 1.75 -2.52
N VAL A 117 -3.18 1.97 -1.19
CA VAL A 117 -4.04 1.26 -0.22
C VAL A 117 -4.73 2.31 0.64
N TYR A 118 -6.04 2.16 0.81
CA TYR A 118 -6.87 3.17 1.45
C TYR A 118 -6.77 3.11 2.98
N ASP A 119 -6.76 4.27 3.62
CA ASP A 119 -6.93 4.45 5.08
C ASP A 119 -8.24 5.19 5.44
N HIS A 120 -9.18 5.25 4.51
CA HIS A 120 -10.52 5.78 4.76
C HIS A 120 -11.30 4.83 5.68
N PRO A 121 -12.08 5.32 6.68
CA PRO A 121 -12.79 4.47 7.64
C PRO A 121 -13.63 3.35 7.02
N GLU A 122 -14.38 3.63 5.95
CA GLU A 122 -15.25 2.66 5.27
C GLU A 122 -14.49 1.71 4.32
N HIS A 123 -13.27 2.09 3.91
CA HIS A 123 -12.52 1.36 2.89
C HIS A 123 -11.11 0.99 3.35
N ARG A 124 -10.87 0.97 4.66
CA ARG A 124 -9.53 0.73 5.22
C ARG A 124 -8.96 -0.62 4.80
N GLY A 125 -7.76 -0.58 4.24
CA GLY A 125 -7.04 -1.75 3.75
C GLY A 125 -7.46 -2.23 2.36
N ARG A 126 -8.34 -1.50 1.68
CA ARG A 126 -8.67 -1.77 0.28
C ARG A 126 -7.55 -1.28 -0.63
N GLY A 127 -7.06 -2.14 -1.51
CA GLY A 127 -6.15 -1.77 -2.58
C GLY A 127 -6.88 -1.04 -3.70
N GLY A 128 -6.21 -0.03 -4.25
CA GLY A 128 -6.67 0.68 -5.43
C GLY A 128 -6.22 0.00 -6.72
N LEU A 129 -5.80 0.80 -7.71
CA LEU A 129 -5.33 0.25 -8.99
C LEU A 129 -4.02 -0.52 -8.83
N PRO A 130 -3.80 -1.65 -9.52
CA PRO A 130 -2.51 -2.31 -9.55
C PRO A 130 -1.44 -1.41 -10.22
N ILE A 131 -0.18 -1.53 -9.79
CA ILE A 131 0.94 -0.76 -10.37
C ILE A 131 1.13 -1.07 -11.86
N THR A 132 0.78 -2.26 -12.29
CA THR A 132 0.83 -2.66 -13.70
C THR A 132 -0.44 -2.21 -14.42
N ASN A 133 -0.43 -1.02 -15.00
CA ASN A 133 -1.49 -0.55 -15.91
C ASN A 133 -1.58 -1.34 -17.23
N THR A 134 -0.86 -2.45 -17.37
CA THR A 134 -0.77 -3.24 -18.61
C THR A 134 -1.44 -4.61 -18.50
N ALA A 135 -1.96 -5.01 -17.34
CA ALA A 135 -2.78 -6.21 -17.28
C ALA A 135 -4.16 -5.90 -17.88
N PRO A 136 -4.57 -6.56 -18.96
CA PRO A 136 -5.96 -6.50 -19.39
C PRO A 136 -6.81 -6.91 -18.20
N ARG A 137 -7.92 -6.19 -17.94
CA ARG A 137 -8.93 -6.60 -16.97
C ARG A 137 -9.23 -8.07 -17.25
N ILE A 138 -8.73 -8.97 -16.42
CA ILE A 138 -9.16 -10.35 -16.45
C ILE A 138 -10.62 -10.30 -16.03
N ARG A 139 -11.49 -10.22 -17.04
CA ARG A 139 -12.91 -10.46 -16.88
C ARG A 139 -12.99 -11.85 -16.27
N HIS A 140 -13.65 -11.98 -15.15
CA HIS A 140 -14.08 -13.22 -14.51
C HIS A 140 -13.53 -14.46 -15.21
N CYS A 141 -12.50 -15.07 -14.63
CA CYS A 141 -12.14 -16.42 -15.00
C CYS A 141 -13.37 -17.28 -14.63
N PRO A 142 -14.08 -17.87 -15.59
CA PRO A 142 -15.13 -18.82 -15.25
C PRO A 142 -14.48 -19.93 -14.41
N PRO A 143 -15.19 -20.52 -13.44
CA PRO A 143 -14.64 -21.54 -12.57
C PRO A 143 -13.95 -22.60 -13.42
N CYS A 144 -12.68 -22.88 -13.07
CA CYS A 144 -11.90 -23.93 -13.72
C CYS A 144 -12.75 -25.19 -13.77
N ARG A 145 -12.97 -25.71 -14.98
CA ARG A 145 -13.65 -26.99 -15.23
C ARG A 145 -12.74 -28.14 -14.80
N SER A 146 -12.59 -28.35 -13.48
CA SER A 146 -11.97 -29.59 -12.96
C SER A 146 -12.96 -30.73 -12.74
N ASP A 147 -14.29 -30.49 -12.81
CA ASP A 147 -15.30 -31.49 -12.45
C ASP A 147 -15.97 -32.22 -13.63
N ARG A 148 -15.33 -32.31 -14.81
CA ARG A 148 -15.91 -33.04 -15.94
C ARG A 148 -15.16 -34.30 -16.38
N ARG A 149 -14.36 -34.89 -15.52
CA ARG A 149 -13.69 -36.18 -15.88
C ARG A 149 -14.21 -37.42 -15.15
N GLU A 150 -15.07 -37.32 -14.17
CA GLU A 150 -15.56 -38.50 -13.43
C GLU A 150 -16.92 -39.05 -13.90
N ALA A 151 -17.61 -38.42 -14.85
CA ALA A 151 -18.91 -38.86 -15.29
C ALA A 151 -18.91 -39.77 -16.56
N ARG A 152 -17.77 -40.28 -17.01
CA ARG A 152 -17.67 -41.17 -18.19
C ARG A 152 -17.02 -42.54 -17.98
N ALA A 153 -16.88 -42.99 -16.76
CA ALA A 153 -16.38 -44.34 -16.46
C ALA A 153 -17.46 -45.19 -15.78
N GLY A 154 -18.66 -45.20 -16.31
CA GLY A 154 -19.76 -46.00 -15.80
C GLY A 154 -20.85 -46.18 -16.84
N ARG A 155 -20.51 -46.93 -17.91
CA ARG A 155 -21.44 -47.75 -18.73
C ARG A 155 -20.65 -48.70 -19.57
#